data_cad15f17c51e8d6558f6c02c254b5885
#
_entry.id   cad15f17c51e8d6558f6c02c254b5885
#
_cell.length_a   1.000
_cell.length_b   1.000
_cell.length_c   1.000
_cell.angle_alpha   90.00
_cell.angle_beta   90.00
_cell.angle_gamma   90.00
#
_symmetry.space_group_name_H-M   'P 1'
#
loop_
_entity.id
_entity.type
_entity.pdbx_description
1 polymer ?
#
loop_
_entity_poly.entity_id
_entity_poly.type
_entity_poly.pdbx_seq_one_letter_code
_entity_poly.pdbx_strand_id
1 'polypeptide(L)'
;MNTDWKVCFPVGSKAPAEIRMDVLASLHKHENFNIRHFSGKATYKKTFILTKKDLKSYSKIMLDLGRVENIAEISVNGENPVLVWKAPYRIDITSVVKAGENSITIDVTNLYPNRIIGDEYLSERYEYDEYGRIVKLPFWYVNQQADSNRERVLFIPWKYYKKTDPLLEAGLLGPVRIVGIFNEK
;
A
#
# COMPACT_ATOMS: atom_id res chain seq x y z
N MET A 1 2.34 16.37 6.03
CA MET A 1 1.21 16.10 5.10
C MET A 1 0.47 14.80 5.49
N ASN A 2 0.02 14.66 6.73
CA ASN A 2 -0.51 13.38 7.23
C ASN A 2 -2.03 13.24 7.13
N THR A 3 -2.73 14.26 6.66
CA THR A 3 -4.20 14.31 6.60
C THR A 3 -4.69 14.33 5.16
N ASP A 4 -5.95 13.91 4.97
CA ASP A 4 -6.70 14.04 3.71
C ASP A 4 -6.00 13.37 2.50
N TRP A 5 -5.75 12.08 2.62
CA TRP A 5 -5.23 11.26 1.54
C TRP A 5 -6.35 10.52 0.80
N LYS A 6 -6.29 10.55 -0.52
CA LYS A 6 -7.09 9.69 -1.38
C LYS A 6 -6.33 8.37 -1.54
N VAL A 7 -6.98 7.24 -1.20
CA VAL A 7 -6.38 5.91 -1.31
C VAL A 7 -7.23 5.06 -2.24
N CYS A 8 -6.61 4.53 -3.30
CA CYS A 8 -7.26 3.70 -4.30
C CYS A 8 -6.75 2.26 -4.20
N PHE A 9 -7.64 1.31 -4.41
CA PHE A 9 -7.33 -0.12 -4.42
C PHE A 9 -7.59 -0.72 -5.80
N PRO A 10 -6.83 -1.74 -6.21
CA PRO A 10 -7.00 -2.36 -7.53
C PRO A 10 -8.33 -3.12 -7.63
N VAL A 11 -8.82 -3.21 -8.86
CA VAL A 11 -9.97 -4.06 -9.19
C VAL A 11 -9.67 -5.50 -8.81
N GLY A 12 -10.65 -6.20 -8.24
CA GLY A 12 -10.51 -7.59 -7.79
C GLY A 12 -9.96 -7.75 -6.37
N SER A 13 -9.50 -6.68 -5.70
CA SER A 13 -9.06 -6.71 -4.30
C SER A 13 -10.20 -6.90 -3.30
N LYS A 14 -11.46 -6.76 -3.73
CA LYS A 14 -12.69 -6.70 -2.91
C LYS A 14 -12.74 -5.50 -1.93
N ALA A 15 -11.69 -4.69 -1.83
CA ALA A 15 -11.75 -3.40 -1.17
C ALA A 15 -12.56 -2.40 -2.02
N PRO A 16 -13.14 -1.35 -1.42
CA PRO A 16 -13.71 -0.23 -2.17
C PRO A 16 -12.67 0.33 -3.16
N ALA A 17 -13.11 0.76 -4.35
CA ALA A 17 -12.19 1.29 -5.36
C ALA A 17 -11.37 2.48 -4.83
N GLU A 18 -11.98 3.26 -3.94
CA GLU A 18 -11.40 4.48 -3.37
C GLU A 18 -11.93 4.75 -1.97
N ILE A 19 -11.06 5.27 -1.10
CA ILE A 19 -11.43 5.85 0.19
C ILE A 19 -10.69 7.17 0.43
N ARG A 20 -11.18 7.97 1.38
CA ARG A 20 -10.42 9.05 2.00
C ARG A 20 -9.90 8.63 3.36
N MET A 21 -8.64 8.95 3.64
CA MET A 21 -8.03 8.78 4.95
C MET A 21 -7.75 10.16 5.54
N ASP A 22 -8.52 10.57 6.54
CA ASP A 22 -8.33 11.85 7.21
C ASP A 22 -6.97 11.93 7.91
N VAL A 23 -6.48 10.79 8.40
CA VAL A 23 -5.13 10.64 8.98
C VAL A 23 -4.53 9.34 8.46
N LEU A 24 -3.25 9.39 8.07
CA LEU A 24 -2.52 8.18 7.69
C LEU A 24 -2.44 7.21 8.87
N ALA A 25 -2.91 6.01 8.64
CA ALA A 25 -2.89 4.90 9.58
C ALA A 25 -2.67 3.58 8.84
N SER A 26 -2.21 2.58 9.57
CA SER A 26 -2.05 1.25 8.97
C SER A 26 -3.39 0.66 8.55
N LEU A 27 -3.44 0.10 7.34
CA LEU A 27 -4.63 -0.50 6.75
C LEU A 27 -5.24 -1.60 7.63
N HIS A 28 -4.41 -2.34 8.39
CA HIS A 28 -4.90 -3.40 9.28
C HIS A 28 -5.80 -2.91 10.43
N LYS A 29 -5.79 -1.59 10.70
CA LYS A 29 -6.66 -0.96 11.73
C LYS A 29 -7.98 -0.46 11.17
N HIS A 30 -8.20 -0.54 9.86
CA HIS A 30 -9.40 -0.03 9.22
C HIS A 30 -10.63 -0.89 9.58
N GLU A 31 -11.79 -0.26 9.77
CA GLU A 31 -13.05 -0.93 10.11
C GLU A 31 -13.56 -1.86 8.99
N ASN A 32 -13.39 -1.43 7.73
CA ASN A 32 -13.77 -2.24 6.58
C ASN A 32 -12.90 -3.50 6.49
N PHE A 33 -13.54 -4.66 6.47
CA PHE A 33 -12.90 -5.98 6.46
C PHE A 33 -11.92 -6.15 5.30
N ASN A 34 -12.29 -5.73 4.08
CA ASN A 34 -11.45 -5.93 2.89
C ASN A 34 -10.25 -4.99 2.85
N ILE A 35 -10.33 -3.82 3.49
CA ILE A 35 -9.18 -2.92 3.67
C ILE A 35 -8.27 -3.45 4.77
N ARG A 36 -8.84 -3.87 5.89
CA ARG A 36 -8.07 -4.44 7.02
C ARG A 36 -7.24 -5.65 6.62
N HIS A 37 -7.77 -6.47 5.71
CA HIS A 37 -7.11 -7.66 5.19
C HIS A 37 -6.57 -7.46 3.76
N PHE A 38 -6.35 -6.21 3.34
CA PHE A 38 -5.83 -5.94 2.01
C PHE A 38 -4.36 -6.36 1.87
N SER A 39 -4.05 -7.01 0.75
CA SER A 39 -2.69 -7.26 0.29
C SER A 39 -2.56 -6.91 -1.19
N GLY A 40 -1.44 -6.33 -1.55
CA GLY A 40 -1.18 -5.87 -2.90
C GLY A 40 -0.74 -4.40 -2.93
N LYS A 41 -0.94 -3.76 -4.06
CA LYS A 41 -0.55 -2.37 -4.32
C LYS A 41 -1.72 -1.42 -4.05
N ALA A 42 -1.62 -0.60 -3.01
CA ALA A 42 -2.55 0.51 -2.73
C ALA A 42 -1.93 1.83 -3.18
N THR A 43 -2.70 2.65 -3.90
CA THR A 43 -2.24 3.93 -4.46
C THR A 43 -2.72 5.09 -3.59
N TYR A 44 -1.79 5.81 -3.00
CA TYR A 44 -2.01 7.01 -2.19
C TYR A 44 -1.78 8.26 -3.03
N LYS A 45 -2.75 9.17 -3.06
CA LYS A 45 -2.67 10.41 -3.85
C LYS A 45 -2.92 11.63 -2.99
N LYS A 46 -2.14 12.68 -3.24
CA LYS A 46 -2.27 13.98 -2.57
C LYS A 46 -1.70 15.09 -3.41
N THR A 47 -2.19 16.32 -3.20
CA THR A 47 -1.55 17.54 -3.69
C THR A 47 -0.91 18.33 -2.55
N PHE A 48 0.09 19.16 -2.88
CA PHE A 48 0.74 20.07 -1.96
C PHE A 48 1.20 21.33 -2.71
N ILE A 49 1.41 22.40 -1.97
CA ILE A 49 1.80 23.70 -2.55
C ILE A 49 3.21 24.04 -2.09
N LEU A 50 4.05 24.49 -3.06
CA LEU A 50 5.33 25.13 -2.80
C LEU A 50 5.28 26.56 -3.30
N THR A 51 5.87 27.48 -2.53
CA THR A 51 5.99 28.86 -2.94
C THR A 51 7.26 29.09 -3.78
N LYS A 52 7.32 30.19 -4.56
CA LYS A 52 8.56 30.61 -5.22
C LYS A 52 9.70 30.85 -4.22
N LYS A 53 9.36 31.24 -2.97
CA LYS A 53 10.33 31.44 -1.90
C LYS A 53 10.93 30.10 -1.46
N ASP A 54 10.11 29.07 -1.31
CA ASP A 54 10.59 27.73 -0.93
C ASP A 54 11.61 27.20 -1.93
N LEU A 55 11.29 27.29 -3.24
CA LEU A 55 12.18 26.84 -4.32
C LEU A 55 13.50 27.61 -4.37
N LYS A 56 13.52 28.89 -3.97
CA LYS A 56 14.74 29.70 -3.92
C LYS A 56 15.56 29.50 -2.65
N SER A 57 14.91 29.14 -1.56
CA SER A 57 15.54 29.04 -0.23
C SER A 57 16.29 27.75 -0.02
N TYR A 58 15.90 26.68 -0.70
CA TYR A 58 16.46 25.34 -0.48
C TYR A 58 17.29 24.89 -1.66
N SER A 59 18.46 24.33 -1.38
CA SER A 59 19.32 23.67 -2.37
C SER A 59 18.76 22.31 -2.78
N LYS A 60 18.09 21.63 -1.84
CA LYS A 60 17.40 20.37 -2.10
C LYS A 60 16.04 20.37 -1.42
N ILE A 61 15.09 19.71 -2.06
CA ILE A 61 13.75 19.46 -1.53
C ILE A 61 13.55 17.95 -1.53
N MET A 62 13.40 17.39 -0.33
CA MET A 62 13.24 15.96 -0.11
C MET A 62 11.79 15.63 0.21
N LEU A 63 11.27 14.58 -0.37
CA LEU A 63 10.04 13.93 0.08
C LEU A 63 10.42 12.77 1.01
N ASP A 64 9.98 12.85 2.27
CA ASP A 64 10.16 11.83 3.29
C ASP A 64 8.81 11.19 3.59
N LEU A 65 8.66 9.89 3.36
CA LEU A 65 7.41 9.16 3.60
C LEU A 65 7.26 8.69 5.05
N GLY A 66 8.33 8.81 5.87
CA GLY A 66 8.34 8.25 7.21
C GLY A 66 8.33 6.72 7.17
N ARG A 67 7.29 6.10 7.71
CA ARG A 67 7.12 4.63 7.71
C ARG A 67 6.26 4.15 6.55
N VAL A 68 6.74 3.12 5.88
CA VAL A 68 6.05 2.43 4.78
C VAL A 68 6.16 0.93 5.00
N GLU A 69 5.05 0.23 4.80
CA GLU A 69 4.98 -1.24 4.85
C GLU A 69 4.46 -1.78 3.52
N ASN A 70 5.34 -2.19 2.54
CA ASN A 70 6.79 -2.39 2.66
C ASN A 70 7.56 -1.66 1.55
N ILE A 71 7.04 -1.61 0.31
CA ILE A 71 7.72 -1.07 -0.87
C ILE A 71 6.91 0.11 -1.38
N ALA A 72 7.58 1.22 -1.70
CA ALA A 72 6.94 2.40 -2.28
C ALA A 72 7.49 2.72 -3.67
N GLU A 73 6.61 2.94 -4.64
CA GLU A 73 6.91 3.57 -5.92
C GLU A 73 6.32 4.98 -5.87
N ILE A 74 7.16 6.00 -6.05
CA ILE A 74 6.80 7.40 -5.80
C ILE A 74 6.91 8.18 -7.10
N SER A 75 5.82 8.82 -7.53
CA SER A 75 5.77 9.75 -8.65
C SER A 75 5.34 11.13 -8.16
N VAL A 76 6.03 12.16 -8.62
CA VAL A 76 5.71 13.57 -8.36
C VAL A 76 5.44 14.25 -9.70
N ASN A 77 4.32 14.97 -9.82
CA ASN A 77 3.89 15.66 -11.02
C ASN A 77 3.79 14.79 -12.28
N GLY A 78 3.58 13.47 -12.12
CA GLY A 78 3.47 12.52 -13.22
C GLY A 78 4.81 12.05 -13.81
N GLU A 79 5.93 12.43 -13.19
CA GLU A 79 7.25 11.95 -13.60
C GLU A 79 7.40 10.44 -13.32
N ASN A 80 8.41 9.83 -13.93
CA ASN A 80 8.69 8.41 -13.77
C ASN A 80 8.85 8.04 -12.29
N PRO A 81 8.22 6.94 -11.85
CA PRO A 81 8.25 6.58 -10.44
C PRO A 81 9.65 6.16 -9.97
N VAL A 82 9.98 6.57 -8.76
CA VAL A 82 11.19 6.15 -8.05
C VAL A 82 10.83 5.06 -7.05
N LEU A 83 11.50 3.92 -7.13
CA LEU A 83 11.30 2.79 -6.24
C LEU A 83 12.13 2.96 -4.95
N VAL A 84 11.46 2.86 -3.79
CA VAL A 84 12.10 2.83 -2.46
C VAL A 84 11.59 1.60 -1.70
N TRP A 85 12.49 0.70 -1.33
CA TRP A 85 12.16 -0.60 -0.73
C TRP A 85 12.72 -0.80 0.67
N LYS A 86 13.49 0.18 1.18
CA LYS A 86 14.04 0.17 2.56
C LYS A 86 14.13 1.58 3.12
N ALA A 87 14.13 1.69 4.44
CA ALA A 87 14.34 2.94 5.14
C ALA A 87 15.77 3.51 4.91
N PRO A 88 15.93 4.84 4.90
CA PRO A 88 14.87 5.84 4.99
C PRO A 88 14.08 5.96 3.69
N TYR A 89 12.75 6.01 3.78
CA TYR A 89 11.87 6.16 2.62
C TYR A 89 11.86 7.63 2.15
N ARG A 90 12.94 8.05 1.51
CA ARG A 90 13.19 9.43 1.06
C ARG A 90 13.65 9.48 -0.37
N ILE A 91 13.18 10.50 -1.11
CA ILE A 91 13.64 10.82 -2.45
C ILE A 91 13.90 12.32 -2.59
N ASP A 92 14.86 12.68 -3.44
CA ASP A 92 15.09 14.05 -3.88
C ASP A 92 14.06 14.40 -4.98
N ILE A 93 13.27 15.44 -4.75
CA ILE A 93 12.23 15.90 -5.66
C ILE A 93 12.52 17.30 -6.23
N THR A 94 13.72 17.82 -5.99
CA THR A 94 14.12 19.19 -6.34
C THR A 94 13.87 19.52 -7.81
N SER A 95 14.22 18.60 -8.71
CA SER A 95 14.13 18.81 -10.16
C SER A 95 12.73 18.67 -10.73
N VAL A 96 11.80 18.07 -9.99
CA VAL A 96 10.45 17.71 -10.47
C VAL A 96 9.34 18.55 -9.84
N VAL A 97 9.65 19.35 -8.82
CA VAL A 97 8.67 20.25 -8.18
C VAL A 97 8.65 21.64 -8.82
N LYS A 98 7.52 22.30 -8.71
CA LYS A 98 7.29 23.66 -9.22
C LYS A 98 6.63 24.56 -8.18
N ALA A 99 6.69 25.88 -8.40
CA ALA A 99 5.91 26.83 -7.62
C ALA A 99 4.42 26.66 -7.93
N GLY A 100 3.61 26.69 -6.91
CA GLY A 100 2.17 26.39 -6.97
C GLY A 100 1.89 24.94 -6.57
N GLU A 101 0.83 24.39 -7.15
CA GLU A 101 0.37 23.03 -6.85
C GLU A 101 1.26 21.98 -7.48
N ASN A 102 1.58 20.98 -6.69
CA ASN A 102 2.27 19.75 -7.06
C ASN A 102 1.43 18.55 -6.65
N SER A 103 1.50 17.45 -7.40
CA SER A 103 0.82 16.21 -7.11
C SER A 103 1.81 15.11 -6.72
N ILE A 104 1.40 14.26 -5.77
CA ILE A 104 2.14 13.06 -5.39
C ILE A 104 1.24 11.86 -5.59
N THR A 105 1.80 10.82 -6.19
CA THR A 105 1.24 9.48 -6.24
C THR A 105 2.25 8.51 -5.61
N ILE A 106 1.82 7.74 -4.63
CA ILE A 106 2.65 6.75 -3.93
C ILE A 106 1.94 5.40 -4.01
N ASP A 107 2.50 4.49 -4.76
CA ASP A 107 2.05 3.10 -4.81
C ASP A 107 2.77 2.32 -3.72
N VAL A 108 2.03 1.83 -2.74
CA VAL A 108 2.58 1.02 -1.65
C VAL A 108 2.18 -0.43 -1.83
N THR A 109 3.17 -1.30 -1.99
CA THR A 109 2.97 -2.75 -2.03
C THR A 109 3.27 -3.34 -0.66
N ASN A 110 2.26 -3.98 -0.07
CA ASN A 110 2.36 -4.67 1.22
C ASN A 110 2.45 -6.20 1.06
N LEU A 111 2.65 -6.90 2.18
CA LEU A 111 2.78 -8.35 2.23
C LEU A 111 1.43 -9.08 2.21
N TYR A 112 1.44 -10.38 1.87
CA TYR A 112 0.25 -11.23 1.75
C TYR A 112 -0.38 -11.73 3.08
N PRO A 113 0.31 -11.80 4.24
CA PRO A 113 -0.24 -12.42 5.45
C PRO A 113 -1.64 -11.94 5.81
N ASN A 114 -1.89 -10.61 5.79
CA ASN A 114 -3.20 -10.07 6.15
C ASN A 114 -4.33 -10.61 5.25
N ARG A 115 -4.06 -10.78 3.95
CA ARG A 115 -5.08 -11.35 3.05
C ARG A 115 -5.29 -12.84 3.30
N ILE A 116 -4.23 -13.59 3.56
CA ILE A 116 -4.32 -15.01 3.88
C ILE A 116 -5.14 -15.21 5.15
N ILE A 117 -4.87 -14.42 6.20
CA ILE A 117 -5.65 -14.43 7.44
C ILE A 117 -7.11 -14.05 7.18
N GLY A 118 -7.34 -13.04 6.34
CA GLY A 118 -8.70 -12.62 5.96
C GLY A 118 -9.47 -13.70 5.23
N ASP A 119 -8.83 -14.45 4.34
CA ASP A 119 -9.45 -15.55 3.61
C ASP A 119 -9.86 -16.72 4.53
N GLU A 120 -9.26 -16.86 5.72
CA GLU A 120 -9.67 -17.87 6.71
C GLU A 120 -11.03 -17.57 7.39
N TYR A 121 -11.58 -16.37 7.24
CA TYR A 121 -12.94 -16.02 7.69
C TYR A 121 -14.03 -16.40 6.69
N LEU A 122 -13.67 -16.68 5.44
CA LEU A 122 -14.62 -16.97 4.38
C LEU A 122 -15.16 -18.40 4.45
N SER A 123 -16.31 -18.66 3.80
CA SER A 123 -16.96 -19.97 3.80
C SER A 123 -16.22 -21.00 2.95
N GLU A 124 -15.60 -20.56 1.85
CA GLU A 124 -14.79 -21.43 1.01
C GLU A 124 -13.61 -22.00 1.79
N ARG A 125 -13.62 -23.31 2.00
CA ARG A 125 -12.59 -24.04 2.78
C ARG A 125 -11.81 -24.96 1.86
N TYR A 126 -10.50 -25.04 2.12
CA TYR A 126 -9.64 -26.07 1.56
C TYR A 126 -9.35 -27.11 2.64
N GLU A 127 -9.25 -28.38 2.24
CA GLU A 127 -8.84 -29.46 3.14
C GLU A 127 -7.32 -29.54 3.20
N TYR A 128 -6.81 -29.57 4.44
CA TYR A 128 -5.37 -29.68 4.69
C TYR A 128 -5.09 -30.91 5.55
N ASP A 129 -3.96 -31.57 5.30
CA ASP A 129 -3.46 -32.66 6.13
C ASP A 129 -2.89 -32.13 7.46
N GLU A 130 -2.41 -33.04 8.29
CA GLU A 130 -1.80 -32.75 9.61
C GLU A 130 -0.55 -31.88 9.52
N TYR A 131 0.11 -31.82 8.35
CA TYR A 131 1.27 -30.99 8.08
C TYR A 131 0.90 -29.64 7.45
N GLY A 132 -0.39 -29.36 7.25
CA GLY A 132 -0.88 -28.13 6.63
C GLY A 132 -0.80 -28.10 5.10
N ARG A 133 -0.56 -29.24 4.43
CA ARG A 133 -0.53 -29.33 2.97
C ARG A 133 -1.94 -29.55 2.43
N ILE A 134 -2.27 -28.92 1.30
CA ILE A 134 -3.58 -29.15 0.67
C ILE A 134 -3.74 -30.60 0.24
N VAL A 135 -4.87 -31.21 0.62
CA VAL A 135 -5.18 -32.62 0.29
C VAL A 135 -5.72 -32.73 -1.14
N LYS A 136 -6.54 -31.75 -1.55
CA LYS A 136 -7.19 -31.75 -2.85
C LYS A 136 -7.12 -30.36 -3.49
N LEU A 137 -6.57 -30.30 -4.70
CA LEU A 137 -6.55 -29.04 -5.46
C LEU A 137 -7.98 -28.65 -5.89
N PRO A 138 -8.34 -27.36 -5.81
CA PRO A 138 -9.65 -26.90 -6.26
C PRO A 138 -9.85 -27.15 -7.77
N PHE A 139 -11.09 -27.48 -8.16
CA PHE A 139 -11.45 -27.79 -9.54
C PHE A 139 -11.06 -26.66 -10.51
N TRP A 140 -11.32 -25.41 -10.13
CA TRP A 140 -10.99 -24.24 -10.95
C TRP A 140 -9.47 -24.10 -11.19
N TYR A 141 -8.63 -24.50 -10.23
CA TYR A 141 -7.18 -24.48 -10.36
C TYR A 141 -6.69 -25.57 -11.33
N VAL A 142 -7.21 -26.78 -11.18
CA VAL A 142 -6.83 -27.93 -12.04
C VAL A 142 -7.24 -27.68 -13.50
N ASN A 143 -8.42 -27.10 -13.72
CA ASN A 143 -8.96 -26.90 -15.06
C ASN A 143 -8.65 -25.51 -15.64
N GLN A 144 -7.82 -24.70 -14.95
CA GLN A 144 -7.43 -23.34 -15.37
C GLN A 144 -8.65 -22.43 -15.68
N GLN A 145 -9.76 -22.64 -15.01
CA GLN A 145 -10.97 -21.88 -15.19
C GLN A 145 -10.99 -20.70 -14.23
N ALA A 146 -11.20 -19.49 -14.76
CA ALA A 146 -11.46 -18.32 -13.92
C ALA A 146 -12.83 -18.52 -13.23
N ASP A 147 -12.82 -18.60 -11.90
CA ASP A 147 -14.05 -18.61 -11.11
C ASP A 147 -14.33 -17.18 -10.61
N SER A 148 -15.25 -16.51 -11.29
CA SER A 148 -15.68 -15.15 -10.93
C SER A 148 -16.40 -15.07 -9.58
N ASN A 149 -16.89 -16.21 -9.07
CA ASN A 149 -17.64 -16.31 -7.82
C ASN A 149 -16.79 -16.65 -6.62
N ARG A 150 -15.45 -16.74 -6.80
CA ARG A 150 -14.53 -17.05 -5.71
C ARG A 150 -14.62 -16.03 -4.58
N GLU A 151 -14.86 -16.54 -3.38
CA GLU A 151 -14.81 -15.71 -2.17
C GLU A 151 -13.37 -15.39 -1.77
N ARG A 152 -12.46 -16.36 -1.87
CA ARG A 152 -11.04 -16.17 -1.53
C ARG A 152 -10.31 -15.40 -2.63
N VAL A 153 -9.46 -14.46 -2.22
CA VAL A 153 -8.62 -13.70 -3.15
C VAL A 153 -7.37 -14.50 -3.52
N LEU A 154 -6.80 -15.23 -2.56
CA LEU A 154 -5.60 -16.00 -2.74
C LEU A 154 -5.88 -17.50 -2.72
N PHE A 155 -5.10 -18.24 -3.50
CA PHE A 155 -4.94 -19.68 -3.38
C PHE A 155 -3.58 -19.99 -2.77
N ILE A 156 -3.57 -20.72 -1.66
CA ILE A 156 -2.35 -21.15 -0.99
C ILE A 156 -2.40 -22.66 -0.75
N PRO A 157 -1.37 -23.42 -1.22
CA PRO A 157 -1.34 -24.88 -1.07
C PRO A 157 -0.90 -25.32 0.33
N TRP A 158 -0.59 -24.38 1.22
CA TRP A 158 -0.11 -24.65 2.57
C TRP A 158 -0.76 -23.73 3.60
N LYS A 159 -1.23 -24.30 4.71
CA LYS A 159 -1.90 -23.53 5.78
C LYS A 159 -0.88 -22.90 6.72
N TYR A 160 -0.43 -21.69 6.39
CA TYR A 160 0.52 -20.93 7.21
C TYR A 160 -0.11 -20.13 8.34
N TYR A 161 -1.36 -19.66 8.16
CA TYR A 161 -2.01 -18.74 9.06
C TYR A 161 -3.40 -19.23 9.48
N LYS A 162 -3.81 -18.77 10.68
CA LYS A 162 -5.15 -18.98 11.24
C LYS A 162 -5.87 -17.64 11.31
N LYS A 163 -7.20 -17.66 11.32
CA LYS A 163 -8.01 -16.43 11.45
C LYS A 163 -7.75 -15.64 12.74
N THR A 164 -7.13 -16.27 13.76
CA THR A 164 -6.79 -15.65 15.05
C THR A 164 -5.39 -15.08 15.11
N ASP A 165 -4.59 -15.25 14.06
CA ASP A 165 -3.24 -14.71 14.03
C ASP A 165 -3.26 -13.18 13.93
N PRO A 166 -2.27 -12.50 14.53
CA PRO A 166 -2.21 -11.05 14.51
C PRO A 166 -1.96 -10.53 13.08
N LEU A 167 -2.67 -9.47 12.71
CA LEU A 167 -2.45 -8.78 11.45
C LEU A 167 -1.16 -7.94 11.52
N LEU A 168 -0.47 -7.85 10.38
CA LEU A 168 0.71 -7.03 10.22
C LEU A 168 0.34 -5.59 9.86
N GLU A 169 1.17 -4.64 10.24
CA GLU A 169 1.07 -3.27 9.73
C GLU A 169 1.20 -3.27 8.20
N ALA A 170 0.43 -2.41 7.53
CA ALA A 170 0.35 -2.37 6.07
C ALA A 170 0.03 -0.97 5.56
N GLY A 171 0.63 -0.59 4.44
CA GLY A 171 0.38 0.66 3.75
C GLY A 171 1.33 1.80 4.10
N LEU A 172 0.91 3.04 3.81
CA LEU A 172 1.63 4.26 4.14
C LEU A 172 1.25 4.74 5.53
N LEU A 173 2.18 4.67 6.47
CA LEU A 173 1.94 5.05 7.86
C LEU A 173 2.38 6.49 8.16
N GLY A 174 3.32 7.03 7.39
CA GLY A 174 3.85 8.37 7.58
C GLY A 174 4.80 8.51 8.79
N PRO A 175 5.01 9.72 9.29
CA PRO A 175 4.49 10.99 8.77
C PRO A 175 5.15 11.40 7.44
N VAL A 176 4.33 11.76 6.44
CA VAL A 176 4.84 12.26 5.15
C VAL A 176 5.20 13.74 5.30
N ARG A 177 6.41 14.11 4.85
CA ARG A 177 6.94 15.46 4.97
C ARG A 177 7.66 15.91 3.71
N ILE A 178 7.56 17.20 3.41
CA ILE A 178 8.49 17.88 2.50
C ILE A 178 9.56 18.55 3.36
N VAL A 179 10.81 18.24 3.09
CA VAL A 179 11.97 18.72 3.87
C VAL A 179 12.87 19.52 2.95
N GLY A 180 13.02 20.81 3.22
CA GLY A 180 14.00 21.66 2.54
C GLY A 180 15.38 21.58 3.19
N ILE A 181 16.43 21.49 2.39
CA ILE A 181 17.83 21.53 2.81
C ILE A 181 18.43 22.83 2.32
N PHE A 182 19.01 23.63 3.21
CA PHE A 182 19.71 24.87 2.88
C PHE A 182 21.09 24.56 2.32
N ASN A 183 21.64 25.48 1.51
CA ASN A 183 23.08 25.49 1.22
C ASN A 183 23.83 25.76 2.52
N GLU A 184 24.80 24.91 2.85
CA GLU A 184 25.82 25.29 3.81
C GLU A 184 26.60 26.50 3.26
N LYS A 185 26.73 27.55 4.07
CA LYS A 185 27.52 28.73 3.72
C LYS A 185 29.01 28.45 3.84
#